data_a505991740c826649f387e312e95fbe3
#
_entry.id   a505991740c826649f387e312e95fbe3
#
_cell.length_a   1.000
_cell.length_b   1.000
_cell.length_c   1.000
_cell.angle_alpha   90.00
_cell.angle_beta   90.00
_cell.angle_gamma   90.00
#
_symmetry.space_group_name_H-M   'P 1'
#
loop_
_entity.id
_entity.type
_entity.pdbx_description
1 polymer ?
#
loop_
_entity_poly.entity_id
_entity_poly.type
_entity_poly.pdbx_seq_one_letter_code
_entity_poly.pdbx_strand_id
1 'polypeptide(L)'
;MNIDHVNTHSSFKDKVNMSNLCQEITLPTDPVDHIDEDGGEIALCILSAINVGKLRTLNELEELCDLAVRGLEELIDYQRYPVAAARRSTLARRSLGIGYIGLAHYLAKNGFKYNDQGAYDLVHNLTEAFQYNLLKASNEIAKEKGACDGFSHTKYSDGILPIDTYKSEVDQITKEEYKYDWESLRASILEHGLRHSTLSAQMPSESSSVVSNATNGIEPPRDYLSVKKSKKGPLKQIVPGFPYLKNKYTLLWDMPSNEGYIKVTSVMQKFFDQAISGNWSYNPENYDNDEVPVSVMAQDLLTTYKYGWKTSYYQNTYDAKKDVEEPAHPMGWRDDVPMDETNQRLNQLIQELEQEEDCDSCKV
;
A
#
# COMPACT_ATOMS: atom_id res chain seq x y z
N MET A 1 -13.07 -8.12 9.89
CA MET A 1 -11.69 -7.66 10.08
C MET A 1 -11.63 -6.45 11.00
N ASN A 2 -10.47 -5.88 11.28
CA ASN A 2 -10.25 -4.93 12.39
C ASN A 2 -10.57 -3.47 12.04
N ILE A 3 -11.56 -3.18 11.19
CA ILE A 3 -11.80 -1.81 10.66
C ILE A 3 -12.04 -0.80 11.77
N ASP A 4 -12.80 -1.19 12.79
CA ASP A 4 -13.21 -0.32 13.89
C ASP A 4 -12.86 -0.93 15.25
N HIS A 5 -11.80 -1.72 15.30
CA HIS A 5 -11.45 -2.47 16.49
C HIS A 5 -10.61 -1.63 17.46
N VAL A 6 -10.85 -1.78 18.75
CA VAL A 6 -10.14 -1.05 19.81
C VAL A 6 -8.63 -1.33 19.87
N ASN A 7 -8.17 -2.47 19.30
CA ASN A 7 -6.78 -2.87 19.27
C ASN A 7 -6.08 -2.53 17.94
N THR A 8 -6.69 -1.69 17.11
CA THR A 8 -6.08 -1.27 15.85
C THR A 8 -6.36 0.21 15.67
N HIS A 9 -5.35 1.00 15.42
CA HIS A 9 -5.53 2.44 15.29
C HIS A 9 -6.54 2.76 14.18
N SER A 10 -7.45 3.66 14.50
CA SER A 10 -8.28 4.40 13.55
C SER A 10 -8.24 5.85 13.95
N SER A 11 -7.98 6.75 13.03
CA SER A 11 -7.92 8.19 13.33
C SER A 11 -9.27 8.78 13.74
N PHE A 12 -10.40 8.09 13.51
CA PHE A 12 -11.74 8.61 13.74
C PHE A 12 -12.35 8.16 15.08
N LYS A 13 -13.13 9.05 15.68
CA LYS A 13 -14.08 8.76 16.75
C LYS A 13 -15.41 8.29 16.19
N ASP A 14 -15.77 8.77 15.00
CA ASP A 14 -16.98 8.39 14.28
C ASP A 14 -16.89 6.94 13.83
N LYS A 15 -18.06 6.28 13.80
CA LYS A 15 -18.14 4.89 13.38
C LYS A 15 -17.88 4.75 11.89
N VAL A 16 -17.04 3.77 11.53
CA VAL A 16 -16.79 3.36 10.15
C VAL A 16 -17.67 2.16 9.81
N ASN A 17 -18.54 2.30 8.80
CA ASN A 17 -19.50 1.26 8.42
C ASN A 17 -19.11 0.53 7.13
N MET A 18 -18.19 1.06 6.33
CA MET A 18 -17.81 0.51 5.03
C MET A 18 -16.39 0.89 4.66
N SER A 19 -15.87 0.24 3.64
CA SER A 19 -14.59 0.58 2.99
C SER A 19 -14.81 0.85 1.50
N ASN A 20 -13.76 1.35 0.83
CA ASN A 20 -13.72 1.39 -0.64
C ASN A 20 -13.55 -0.04 -1.22
N LEU A 21 -13.56 -0.15 -2.55
CA LEU A 21 -13.41 -1.41 -3.28
C LEU A 21 -12.13 -2.17 -2.87
N CYS A 22 -11.01 -1.47 -2.81
CA CYS A 22 -9.69 -2.07 -2.51
C CYS A 22 -9.40 -2.18 -1.00
N GLN A 23 -10.35 -1.77 -0.15
CA GLN A 23 -10.37 -1.94 1.31
C GLN A 23 -9.28 -1.20 2.11
N GLU A 24 -8.50 -0.31 1.48
CA GLU A 24 -7.52 0.51 2.20
C GLU A 24 -8.14 1.75 2.85
N ILE A 25 -9.31 2.18 2.40
CA ILE A 25 -9.97 3.40 2.89
C ILE A 25 -11.16 3.04 3.78
N THR A 26 -11.08 3.45 5.04
CA THR A 26 -12.06 3.19 6.10
C THR A 26 -12.45 4.51 6.73
N LEU A 27 -13.32 5.26 6.05
CA LEU A 27 -13.77 6.59 6.44
C LEU A 27 -15.22 6.57 6.95
N PRO A 28 -15.57 7.42 7.91
CA PRO A 28 -16.96 7.63 8.29
C PRO A 28 -17.79 8.11 7.11
N THR A 29 -19.03 7.64 7.05
CA THR A 29 -20.03 8.03 6.05
C THR A 29 -21.38 8.25 6.72
N ASP A 30 -22.21 9.12 6.13
CA ASP A 30 -23.57 9.33 6.55
C ASP A 30 -24.49 9.20 5.32
N PRO A 31 -25.58 8.39 5.39
CA PRO A 31 -26.40 8.10 4.22
C PRO A 31 -27.13 9.34 3.70
N VAL A 32 -27.42 9.33 2.42
CA VAL A 32 -28.27 10.29 1.71
C VAL A 32 -29.38 9.55 0.98
N ASP A 33 -30.61 10.09 0.99
CA ASP A 33 -31.72 9.55 0.19
C ASP A 33 -31.64 10.00 -1.26
N HIS A 34 -31.15 11.23 -1.49
CA HIS A 34 -30.93 11.79 -2.81
C HIS A 34 -29.56 12.46 -2.94
N ILE A 35 -28.96 12.35 -4.13
CA ILE A 35 -27.63 12.88 -4.45
C ILE A 35 -27.52 14.40 -4.27
N ASP A 36 -28.63 15.11 -4.41
CA ASP A 36 -28.72 16.57 -4.33
C ASP A 36 -29.12 17.09 -2.93
N GLU A 37 -29.24 16.21 -1.95
CA GLU A 37 -29.61 16.61 -0.58
C GLU A 37 -28.53 17.42 0.13
N ASP A 38 -28.97 18.30 1.01
CA ASP A 38 -28.10 19.09 1.89
C ASP A 38 -27.57 18.30 3.10
N GLY A 39 -27.94 17.01 3.25
CA GLY A 39 -27.50 16.11 4.33
C GLY A 39 -26.41 15.11 3.86
N GLY A 40 -25.96 14.30 4.81
CA GLY A 40 -25.11 13.15 4.62
C GLY A 40 -23.64 13.43 4.29
N GLU A 41 -22.84 12.36 4.29
CA GLU A 41 -21.42 12.39 3.94
C GLU A 41 -21.08 11.24 3.01
N ILE A 42 -20.58 11.54 1.81
CA ILE A 42 -19.94 10.58 0.93
C ILE A 42 -18.43 10.77 1.06
N ALA A 43 -17.77 9.79 1.64
CA ALA A 43 -16.35 9.87 1.89
C ALA A 43 -15.54 9.76 0.60
N LEU A 44 -14.60 10.68 0.42
CA LEU A 44 -13.56 10.63 -0.59
C LEU A 44 -12.19 10.68 0.08
N CYS A 45 -11.24 9.92 -0.45
CA CYS A 45 -9.85 9.97 -0.05
C CYS A 45 -8.99 10.27 -1.27
N ILE A 46 -8.09 11.23 -1.13
CA ILE A 46 -7.16 11.61 -2.21
C ILE A 46 -5.86 10.86 -1.99
N LEU A 47 -5.43 10.14 -3.03
CA LEU A 47 -4.35 9.17 -2.93
C LEU A 47 -3.05 9.67 -3.56
N SER A 48 -1.94 9.32 -2.93
CA SER A 48 -0.58 9.45 -3.47
C SER A 48 0.32 8.33 -2.96
N ALA A 49 1.48 8.13 -3.60
CA ALA A 49 2.46 7.16 -3.15
C ALA A 49 3.90 7.65 -3.32
N ILE A 50 4.72 7.44 -2.31
CA ILE A 50 6.16 7.74 -2.33
C ILE A 50 6.93 6.50 -2.78
N ASN A 51 7.86 6.65 -3.73
CA ASN A 51 8.71 5.55 -4.19
C ASN A 51 9.88 5.32 -3.22
N VAL A 52 9.65 4.49 -2.20
CA VAL A 52 10.67 4.17 -1.18
C VAL A 52 11.86 3.39 -1.74
N GLY A 53 11.68 2.67 -2.85
CA GLY A 53 12.77 1.99 -3.53
C GLY A 53 13.89 2.94 -4.00
N LYS A 54 13.59 4.23 -4.18
CA LYS A 54 14.56 5.26 -4.59
C LYS A 54 15.19 6.02 -3.42
N LEU A 55 14.72 5.86 -2.19
CA LEU A 55 15.30 6.51 -1.02
C LEU A 55 16.77 6.11 -0.85
N ARG A 56 17.63 7.06 -0.54
CA ARG A 56 19.02 6.86 -0.13
C ARG A 56 19.13 6.83 1.39
N THR A 57 18.35 7.68 2.07
CA THR A 57 18.26 7.75 3.53
C THR A 57 16.80 7.99 3.95
N LEU A 58 16.44 7.63 5.18
CA LEU A 58 15.12 7.92 5.74
C LEU A 58 14.86 9.42 5.94
N ASN A 59 15.92 10.24 6.07
CA ASN A 59 15.77 11.69 6.24
C ASN A 59 15.11 12.35 5.02
N GLU A 60 15.21 11.76 3.82
CA GLU A 60 14.54 12.28 2.63
C GLU A 60 13.01 12.24 2.76
N LEU A 61 12.48 11.41 3.67
CA LEU A 61 11.03 11.32 3.91
C LEU A 61 10.44 12.61 4.48
N GLU A 62 11.21 13.42 5.21
CA GLU A 62 10.71 14.69 5.73
C GLU A 62 10.26 15.61 4.59
N GLU A 63 11.10 15.82 3.58
CA GLU A 63 10.77 16.64 2.42
C GLU A 63 9.71 15.98 1.53
N LEU A 64 9.83 14.69 1.27
CA LEU A 64 8.90 13.97 0.39
C LEU A 64 7.49 13.89 0.95
N CYS A 65 7.34 13.68 2.25
CA CYS A 65 6.04 13.69 2.93
C CYS A 65 5.42 15.09 2.92
N ASP A 66 6.21 16.14 3.20
CA ASP A 66 5.72 17.52 3.14
C ASP A 66 5.22 17.86 1.73
N LEU A 67 6.00 17.57 0.70
CA LEU A 67 5.60 17.79 -0.70
C LEU A 67 4.34 17.00 -1.08
N ALA A 68 4.22 15.74 -0.65
CA ALA A 68 3.05 14.91 -0.95
C ALA A 68 1.80 15.47 -0.26
N VAL A 69 1.88 15.81 1.03
CA VAL A 69 0.75 16.35 1.79
C VAL A 69 0.32 17.70 1.22
N ARG A 70 1.26 18.62 0.96
CA ARG A 70 0.94 19.94 0.37
C ARG A 70 0.35 19.82 -1.03
N GLY A 71 0.89 18.95 -1.87
CA GLY A 71 0.36 18.73 -3.22
C GLY A 71 -1.08 18.21 -3.20
N LEU A 72 -1.40 17.28 -2.30
CA LEU A 72 -2.77 16.76 -2.16
C LEU A 72 -3.70 17.76 -1.48
N GLU A 73 -3.22 18.56 -0.52
CA GLU A 73 -3.98 19.66 0.09
C GLU A 73 -4.49 20.64 -0.97
N GLU A 74 -3.65 21.06 -1.91
CA GLU A 74 -4.04 21.95 -3.00
C GLU A 74 -5.06 21.28 -3.96
N LEU A 75 -4.92 19.96 -4.20
CA LEU A 75 -5.86 19.22 -5.03
C LEU A 75 -7.26 19.14 -4.40
N ILE A 76 -7.38 19.07 -3.07
CA ILE A 76 -8.66 19.09 -2.36
C ILE A 76 -9.45 20.37 -2.73
N ASP A 77 -8.79 21.49 -2.77
CA ASP A 77 -9.43 22.78 -3.04
C ASP A 77 -9.64 23.04 -4.55
N TYR A 78 -8.75 22.50 -5.40
CA TYR A 78 -8.78 22.71 -6.85
C TYR A 78 -9.79 21.83 -7.58
N GLN A 79 -10.04 20.59 -7.12
CA GLN A 79 -10.91 19.66 -7.83
C GLN A 79 -12.39 20.07 -7.81
N ARG A 80 -13.14 19.59 -8.80
CA ARG A 80 -14.60 19.78 -8.86
C ARG A 80 -15.31 18.59 -8.24
N TYR A 81 -16.30 18.87 -7.42
CA TYR A 81 -17.14 17.87 -6.77
C TYR A 81 -18.50 17.83 -7.42
N PRO A 82 -18.86 16.76 -8.14
CA PRO A 82 -20.17 16.67 -8.81
C PRO A 82 -21.32 16.43 -7.81
N VAL A 83 -21.01 15.96 -6.59
CA VAL A 83 -22.00 15.62 -5.56
C VAL A 83 -21.77 16.45 -4.32
N ALA A 84 -22.82 17.10 -3.80
CA ALA A 84 -22.73 18.01 -2.66
C ALA A 84 -22.26 17.31 -1.38
N ALA A 85 -22.77 16.11 -1.09
CA ALA A 85 -22.37 15.32 0.09
C ALA A 85 -20.88 14.94 0.06
N ALA A 86 -20.31 14.62 -1.13
CA ALA A 86 -18.89 14.35 -1.30
C ALA A 86 -18.05 15.61 -1.09
N ARG A 87 -18.49 16.75 -1.58
CA ARG A 87 -17.81 18.03 -1.38
C ARG A 87 -17.75 18.39 0.10
N ARG A 88 -18.88 18.30 0.81
CA ARG A 88 -18.94 18.61 2.26
C ARG A 88 -17.98 17.74 3.04
N SER A 89 -18.09 16.42 2.91
CA SER A 89 -17.23 15.46 3.59
C SER A 89 -15.76 15.73 3.32
N THR A 90 -15.39 15.91 2.05
CA THR A 90 -13.99 16.11 1.67
C THR A 90 -13.43 17.42 2.20
N LEU A 91 -14.14 18.52 2.09
CA LEU A 91 -13.67 19.82 2.56
C LEU A 91 -13.61 19.88 4.09
N ALA A 92 -14.57 19.26 4.79
CA ALA A 92 -14.58 19.22 6.25
C ALA A 92 -13.49 18.32 6.84
N ARG A 93 -13.27 17.14 6.25
CA ARG A 93 -12.35 16.13 6.79
C ARG A 93 -10.97 16.17 6.16
N ARG A 94 -10.83 16.64 4.92
CA ARG A 94 -9.59 16.72 4.13
C ARG A 94 -8.78 15.40 4.18
N SER A 95 -9.46 14.29 3.95
CA SER A 95 -8.90 12.95 4.12
C SER A 95 -7.89 12.60 3.02
N LEU A 96 -6.68 12.26 3.40
CA LEU A 96 -5.61 11.79 2.52
C LEU A 96 -5.33 10.31 2.74
N GLY A 97 -4.88 9.63 1.69
CA GLY A 97 -4.39 8.26 1.73
C GLY A 97 -3.04 8.19 1.02
N ILE A 98 -1.96 8.47 1.73
CA ILE A 98 -0.61 8.42 1.20
C ILE A 98 0.00 7.08 1.57
N GLY A 99 0.45 6.32 0.58
CA GLY A 99 1.15 5.06 0.75
C GLY A 99 2.56 5.12 0.18
N TYR A 100 3.15 3.95 -0.03
CA TYR A 100 4.41 3.88 -0.74
C TYR A 100 4.45 2.73 -1.74
N ILE A 101 5.31 2.87 -2.74
CA ILE A 101 5.60 1.89 -3.78
C ILE A 101 7.08 1.53 -3.72
N GLY A 102 7.44 0.39 -4.31
CA GLY A 102 8.83 0.00 -4.39
C GLY A 102 9.37 -0.67 -3.13
N LEU A 103 8.50 -1.23 -2.26
CA LEU A 103 8.95 -1.88 -1.03
C LEU A 103 9.87 -3.08 -1.32
N ALA A 104 9.51 -3.93 -2.29
CA ALA A 104 10.37 -5.07 -2.66
C ALA A 104 11.76 -4.62 -3.12
N HIS A 105 11.84 -3.52 -3.88
CA HIS A 105 13.13 -2.93 -4.27
C HIS A 105 13.88 -2.38 -3.04
N TYR A 106 13.19 -1.73 -2.12
CA TYR A 106 13.79 -1.21 -0.89
C TYR A 106 14.38 -2.32 -0.03
N LEU A 107 13.65 -3.43 0.15
CA LEU A 107 14.15 -4.61 0.87
C LEU A 107 15.37 -5.23 0.16
N ALA A 108 15.28 -5.46 -1.15
CA ALA A 108 16.37 -6.04 -1.94
C ALA A 108 17.65 -5.19 -1.89
N LYS A 109 17.55 -3.86 -1.98
CA LYS A 109 18.67 -2.92 -1.83
C LYS A 109 19.39 -3.08 -0.49
N ASN A 110 18.62 -3.30 0.58
CA ASN A 110 19.14 -3.47 1.93
C ASN A 110 19.55 -4.92 2.23
N GLY A 111 19.37 -5.84 1.26
CA GLY A 111 19.82 -7.22 1.36
C GLY A 111 18.87 -8.14 2.13
N PHE A 112 17.62 -7.74 2.32
CA PHE A 112 16.61 -8.51 3.04
C PHE A 112 15.52 -9.06 2.13
N LYS A 113 14.99 -10.21 2.49
CA LYS A 113 13.79 -10.84 1.93
C LYS A 113 12.61 -10.65 2.88
N TYR A 114 11.38 -10.85 2.39
CA TYR A 114 10.16 -10.66 3.19
C TYR A 114 10.07 -11.52 4.45
N ASN A 115 10.77 -12.65 4.51
CA ASN A 115 10.78 -13.54 5.67
C ASN A 115 11.93 -13.26 6.66
N ASP A 116 12.78 -12.29 6.39
CA ASP A 116 13.94 -12.00 7.22
C ASP A 116 13.54 -11.07 8.39
N GLN A 117 14.10 -11.34 9.57
CA GLN A 117 13.93 -10.46 10.73
C GLN A 117 14.34 -9.02 10.41
N GLY A 118 15.47 -8.86 9.71
CA GLY A 118 15.95 -7.53 9.32
C GLY A 118 15.00 -6.78 8.38
N ALA A 119 14.14 -7.48 7.63
CA ALA A 119 13.09 -6.84 6.84
C ALA A 119 12.02 -6.20 7.73
N TYR A 120 11.61 -6.88 8.79
CA TYR A 120 10.62 -6.37 9.74
C TYR A 120 11.13 -5.13 10.47
N ASP A 121 12.39 -5.19 10.93
CA ASP A 121 13.05 -4.08 11.62
C ASP A 121 13.24 -2.88 10.67
N LEU A 122 13.63 -3.15 9.42
CA LEU A 122 13.77 -2.11 8.39
C LEU A 122 12.44 -1.46 8.04
N VAL A 123 11.35 -2.25 7.92
CA VAL A 123 10.00 -1.75 7.63
C VAL A 123 9.44 -0.97 8.81
N HIS A 124 9.72 -1.38 10.05
CA HIS A 124 9.36 -0.63 11.23
C HIS A 124 9.93 0.79 11.16
N ASN A 125 11.25 0.89 10.97
CA ASN A 125 11.93 2.20 10.90
C ASN A 125 11.47 3.06 9.71
N LEU A 126 11.24 2.44 8.56
CA LEU A 126 10.71 3.12 7.36
C LEU A 126 9.32 3.69 7.65
N THR A 127 8.43 2.86 8.19
CA THR A 127 7.02 3.24 8.36
C THR A 127 6.83 4.20 9.53
N GLU A 128 7.63 4.10 10.58
CA GLU A 128 7.69 5.10 11.64
C GLU A 128 8.07 6.48 11.09
N ALA A 129 9.19 6.55 10.34
CA ALA A 129 9.64 7.78 9.71
C ALA A 129 8.57 8.37 8.77
N PHE A 130 7.94 7.51 7.99
CA PHE A 130 6.88 7.89 7.04
C PHE A 130 5.68 8.52 7.76
N GLN A 131 5.08 7.82 8.72
CA GLN A 131 3.90 8.30 9.43
C GLN A 131 4.17 9.54 10.28
N TYR A 132 5.32 9.56 10.96
CA TYR A 132 5.74 10.73 11.73
C TYR A 132 5.82 11.98 10.86
N ASN A 133 6.46 11.88 9.69
CA ASN A 133 6.63 13.02 8.79
C ASN A 133 5.33 13.42 8.09
N LEU A 134 4.41 12.50 7.81
CA LEU A 134 3.07 12.85 7.32
C LEU A 134 2.27 13.66 8.35
N LEU A 135 2.27 13.22 9.61
CA LEU A 135 1.60 13.94 10.70
C LEU A 135 2.25 15.31 10.94
N LYS A 136 3.58 15.38 10.92
CA LYS A 136 4.33 16.63 11.04
C LYS A 136 3.96 17.60 9.93
N ALA A 137 3.95 17.16 8.68
CA ALA A 137 3.57 18.00 7.52
C ALA A 137 2.13 18.54 7.65
N SER A 138 1.18 17.67 8.04
CA SER A 138 -0.20 18.10 8.27
C SER A 138 -0.34 19.09 9.41
N ASN A 139 0.44 18.92 10.48
CA ASN A 139 0.47 19.86 11.61
C ASN A 139 1.08 21.22 11.21
N GLU A 140 2.15 21.23 10.42
CA GLU A 140 2.71 22.49 9.90
C GLU A 140 1.71 23.24 9.02
N ILE A 141 0.97 22.53 8.15
CA ILE A 141 -0.10 23.15 7.34
C ILE A 141 -1.25 23.64 8.24
N ALA A 142 -1.56 22.94 9.34
CA ALA A 142 -2.55 23.42 10.29
C ALA A 142 -2.13 24.73 10.99
N LYS A 143 -0.84 24.92 11.26
CA LYS A 143 -0.30 26.20 11.76
C LYS A 143 -0.47 27.33 10.74
N GLU A 144 -0.36 27.03 9.45
CA GLU A 144 -0.48 28.00 8.37
C GLU A 144 -1.92 28.34 8.00
N LYS A 145 -2.78 27.32 7.90
CA LYS A 145 -4.13 27.41 7.31
C LYS A 145 -5.27 27.06 8.30
N GLY A 146 -4.95 26.67 9.52
CA GLY A 146 -5.91 26.13 10.51
C GLY A 146 -6.12 24.63 10.36
N ALA A 147 -6.56 23.99 11.43
CA ALA A 147 -6.97 22.58 11.40
C ALA A 147 -8.20 22.39 10.50
N CYS A 148 -8.43 21.16 10.01
CA CYS A 148 -9.67 20.85 9.29
C CYS A 148 -10.88 20.90 10.22
N ASP A 149 -12.07 21.21 9.69
CA ASP A 149 -13.31 21.31 10.47
C ASP A 149 -13.63 19.98 11.18
N GLY A 150 -13.30 18.86 10.58
CA GLY A 150 -13.47 17.52 11.13
C GLY A 150 -12.42 17.09 12.16
N PHE A 151 -11.46 17.94 12.53
CA PHE A 151 -10.38 17.58 13.46
C PHE A 151 -10.90 17.09 14.82
N SER A 152 -11.93 17.72 15.39
CA SER A 152 -12.55 17.34 16.67
C SER A 152 -13.17 15.94 16.65
N HIS A 153 -13.50 15.40 15.45
CA HIS A 153 -14.00 14.06 15.23
C HIS A 153 -12.89 13.02 15.07
N THR A 154 -11.64 13.42 15.23
CA THR A 154 -10.48 12.51 15.18
C THR A 154 -9.97 12.22 16.58
N LYS A 155 -9.33 11.06 16.75
CA LYS A 155 -8.58 10.72 17.97
C LYS A 155 -7.36 11.60 18.17
N TYR A 156 -6.85 12.19 17.09
CA TYR A 156 -5.76 13.16 17.15
C TYR A 156 -6.10 14.38 18.00
N SER A 157 -7.38 14.80 18.05
CA SER A 157 -7.81 15.89 18.92
C SER A 157 -7.75 15.55 20.42
N ASP A 158 -7.69 14.26 20.75
CA ASP A 158 -7.47 13.76 22.12
C ASP A 158 -5.99 13.40 22.36
N GLY A 159 -5.11 13.71 21.41
CA GLY A 159 -3.70 13.38 21.48
C GLY A 159 -3.38 11.89 21.28
N ILE A 160 -4.31 11.08 20.77
CA ILE A 160 -4.12 9.66 20.52
C ILE A 160 -3.51 9.48 19.13
N LEU A 161 -2.30 8.95 19.07
CA LEU A 161 -1.52 8.70 17.85
C LEU A 161 -1.54 7.19 17.47
N PRO A 162 -1.11 6.82 16.26
CA PRO A 162 -1.04 5.40 15.87
C PRO A 162 -0.24 4.54 16.84
N ILE A 163 0.82 5.07 17.41
CA ILE A 163 1.69 4.38 18.37
C ILE A 163 1.02 4.06 19.72
N ASP A 164 -0.16 4.61 19.99
CA ASP A 164 -0.87 4.41 21.27
C ASP A 164 -1.92 3.29 21.17
N THR A 165 -2.42 2.98 19.97
CA THR A 165 -3.62 2.14 19.80
C THR A 165 -3.46 1.06 18.73
N TYR A 166 -2.24 0.60 18.48
CA TYR A 166 -1.99 -0.54 17.60
C TYR A 166 -2.16 -1.88 18.33
N LYS A 167 -2.18 -2.97 17.57
CA LYS A 167 -2.24 -4.33 18.10
C LYS A 167 -0.89 -4.71 18.70
N SER A 168 -0.78 -4.80 20.02
CA SER A 168 0.49 -4.99 20.74
C SER A 168 1.23 -6.31 20.39
N GLU A 169 0.50 -7.31 19.87
CA GLU A 169 1.11 -8.56 19.41
C GLU A 169 2.11 -8.34 18.27
N VAL A 170 2.04 -7.24 17.54
CA VAL A 170 3.02 -6.90 16.50
C VAL A 170 4.43 -6.69 17.07
N ASP A 171 4.58 -6.33 18.34
CA ASP A 171 5.88 -6.19 19.02
C ASP A 171 6.59 -7.53 19.25
N GLN A 172 5.92 -8.66 18.94
CA GLN A 172 6.57 -9.96 18.84
C GLN A 172 7.35 -10.14 17.53
N ILE A 173 6.99 -9.35 16.48
CA ILE A 173 7.62 -9.42 15.15
C ILE A 173 8.91 -8.60 15.13
N THR A 174 8.90 -7.41 15.69
CA THR A 174 10.05 -6.50 15.78
C THR A 174 10.05 -5.82 17.15
N LYS A 175 11.26 -5.60 17.69
CA LYS A 175 11.47 -4.90 18.96
C LYS A 175 12.21 -3.58 18.78
N GLU A 176 12.16 -3.03 17.55
CA GLU A 176 12.74 -1.73 17.29
C GLU A 176 12.06 -0.66 18.15
N GLU A 177 12.88 0.19 18.74
CA GLU A 177 12.41 1.35 19.50
C GLU A 177 12.06 2.50 18.57
N TYR A 178 11.16 3.40 19.02
CA TYR A 178 10.83 4.60 18.28
C TYR A 178 12.04 5.54 18.20
N LYS A 179 12.26 6.12 17.02
CA LYS A 179 13.42 6.99 16.73
C LYS A 179 13.04 8.47 16.65
N TYR A 180 11.74 8.77 16.61
CA TYR A 180 11.21 10.12 16.48
C TYR A 180 10.60 10.60 17.78
N ASP A 181 10.61 11.92 17.99
CA ASP A 181 10.02 12.58 19.17
C ASP A 181 8.50 12.72 19.01
N TRP A 182 7.80 11.60 19.22
CA TRP A 182 6.35 11.54 19.14
C TRP A 182 5.65 12.44 20.17
N GLU A 183 6.25 12.69 21.34
CA GLU A 183 5.64 13.50 22.38
C GLU A 183 5.66 15.00 22.05
N SER A 184 6.74 15.50 21.46
CA SER A 184 6.77 16.87 20.94
C SER A 184 5.78 17.06 19.81
N LEU A 185 5.63 16.08 18.91
CA LEU A 185 4.63 16.13 17.85
C LEU A 185 3.21 16.08 18.41
N ARG A 186 2.95 15.22 19.41
CA ARG A 186 1.66 15.15 20.12
C ARG A 186 1.28 16.49 20.74
N ALA A 187 2.20 17.13 21.45
CA ALA A 187 1.98 18.43 22.04
C ALA A 187 1.62 19.49 20.98
N SER A 188 2.35 19.51 19.86
CA SER A 188 2.08 20.43 18.76
C SER A 188 0.72 20.16 18.07
N ILE A 189 0.33 18.88 17.94
CA ILE A 189 -0.99 18.49 17.39
C ILE A 189 -2.12 18.93 18.32
N LEU A 190 -1.96 18.78 19.63
CA LEU A 190 -2.94 19.26 20.61
C LEU A 190 -3.11 20.77 20.59
N GLU A 191 -2.03 21.52 20.35
CA GLU A 191 -2.04 22.98 20.30
C GLU A 191 -2.59 23.53 18.98
N HIS A 192 -2.17 22.97 17.83
CA HIS A 192 -2.46 23.54 16.50
C HIS A 192 -3.40 22.70 15.65
N GLY A 193 -3.67 21.45 16.05
CA GLY A 193 -4.48 20.49 15.28
C GLY A 193 -3.73 19.87 14.11
N LEU A 194 -4.50 19.18 13.25
CA LEU A 194 -4.07 18.66 11.96
C LEU A 194 -4.94 19.24 10.85
N ARG A 195 -4.32 19.52 9.70
CA ARG A 195 -5.04 19.96 8.50
C ARG A 195 -5.84 18.83 7.84
N HIS A 196 -5.48 17.58 8.13
CA HIS A 196 -6.07 16.38 7.53
C HIS A 196 -6.52 15.42 8.62
N SER A 197 -7.72 14.86 8.48
CA SER A 197 -8.30 13.94 9.47
C SER A 197 -7.65 12.55 9.46
N THR A 198 -7.01 12.20 8.33
CA THR A 198 -6.24 10.97 8.12
C THR A 198 -5.22 11.19 7.02
N LEU A 199 -4.11 10.46 7.01
CA LEU A 199 -2.97 10.73 6.15
C LEU A 199 -2.44 9.52 5.41
N SER A 200 -2.33 8.35 6.04
CA SER A 200 -1.69 7.18 5.46
C SER A 200 -2.68 6.06 5.11
N ALA A 201 -2.60 5.57 3.90
CA ALA A 201 -3.28 4.37 3.43
C ALA A 201 -2.40 3.67 2.40
N GLN A 202 -2.43 2.34 2.36
CA GLN A 202 -1.70 1.61 1.34
C GLN A 202 -2.66 1.08 0.28
N MET A 203 -2.69 1.77 -0.85
CA MET A 203 -3.50 1.40 -2.01
C MET A 203 -2.78 0.39 -2.91
N PRO A 204 -3.52 -0.36 -3.77
CA PRO A 204 -2.93 -1.01 -4.94
C PRO A 204 -2.38 0.06 -5.90
N SER A 205 -1.12 -0.05 -6.30
CA SER A 205 -0.40 1.05 -6.98
C SER A 205 0.19 0.64 -8.32
N GLU A 206 -0.48 -0.24 -9.05
CA GLU A 206 0.06 -0.83 -10.28
C GLU A 206 0.50 0.20 -11.32
N SER A 207 -0.39 1.12 -11.69
CA SER A 207 -0.10 2.11 -12.73
C SER A 207 0.96 3.11 -12.29
N SER A 208 0.88 3.63 -11.07
CA SER A 208 1.87 4.55 -10.51
C SER A 208 3.24 3.90 -10.34
N SER A 209 3.29 2.61 -10.02
CA SER A 209 4.55 1.85 -9.94
C SER A 209 5.20 1.72 -11.31
N VAL A 210 4.42 1.42 -12.37
CA VAL A 210 4.94 1.35 -13.74
C VAL A 210 5.51 2.69 -14.19
N VAL A 211 4.76 3.78 -14.02
CA VAL A 211 5.20 5.14 -14.39
C VAL A 211 6.47 5.55 -13.66
N SER A 212 6.59 5.17 -12.38
CA SER A 212 7.74 5.53 -11.53
C SER A 212 8.91 4.58 -11.65
N ASN A 213 8.80 3.51 -12.46
CA ASN A 213 9.74 2.40 -12.52
C ASN A 213 10.06 1.86 -11.10
N ALA A 214 9.01 1.49 -10.39
CA ALA A 214 9.06 0.89 -9.06
C ALA A 214 8.47 -0.52 -9.08
N THR A 215 8.80 -1.36 -8.10
CA THR A 215 8.03 -2.57 -7.83
C THR A 215 6.63 -2.19 -7.34
N ASN A 216 5.64 -3.04 -7.64
CA ASN A 216 4.23 -2.75 -7.36
C ASN A 216 3.97 -2.63 -5.85
N GLY A 217 3.61 -1.44 -5.41
CA GLY A 217 3.21 -1.20 -4.01
C GLY A 217 4.18 -1.79 -2.99
N ILE A 218 3.61 -2.62 -2.14
CA ILE A 218 4.32 -3.32 -1.05
C ILE A 218 4.52 -4.81 -1.33
N GLU A 219 4.08 -5.30 -2.50
CA GLU A 219 4.10 -6.72 -2.83
C GLU A 219 5.44 -7.19 -3.38
N PRO A 220 5.81 -8.45 -3.14
CA PRO A 220 6.85 -9.10 -3.91
C PRO A 220 6.50 -9.10 -5.40
N PRO A 221 7.43 -8.86 -6.31
CA PRO A 221 7.16 -8.98 -7.74
C PRO A 221 6.83 -10.43 -8.11
N ARG A 222 5.91 -10.61 -9.05
CA ARG A 222 5.54 -11.95 -9.54
C ARG A 222 6.66 -12.60 -10.33
N ASP A 223 7.41 -11.77 -11.08
CA ASP A 223 8.58 -12.15 -11.85
C ASP A 223 9.52 -10.92 -11.95
N TYR A 224 10.74 -11.15 -12.43
CA TYR A 224 11.73 -10.11 -12.71
C TYR A 224 11.32 -9.20 -13.88
N LEU A 225 10.55 -9.72 -14.83
CA LEU A 225 9.94 -9.00 -15.94
C LEU A 225 8.44 -9.09 -15.86
N SER A 226 7.76 -7.96 -15.79
CA SER A 226 6.30 -7.89 -15.96
C SER A 226 5.95 -7.27 -17.31
N VAL A 227 4.96 -7.83 -17.98
CA VAL A 227 4.38 -7.29 -19.21
C VAL A 227 2.93 -6.92 -18.93
N LYS A 228 2.60 -5.64 -19.08
CA LYS A 228 1.26 -5.14 -18.86
C LYS A 228 0.64 -4.74 -20.19
N LYS A 229 -0.46 -5.37 -20.58
CA LYS A 229 -1.22 -4.99 -21.78
C LYS A 229 -1.90 -3.64 -21.56
N SER A 230 -1.77 -2.72 -22.49
CA SER A 230 -2.48 -1.45 -22.51
C SER A 230 -3.09 -1.20 -23.88
N LYS A 231 -4.08 -0.29 -23.95
CA LYS A 231 -4.69 0.13 -25.25
C LYS A 231 -3.66 0.72 -26.24
N LYS A 232 -2.46 1.07 -25.77
CA LYS A 232 -1.36 1.64 -26.57
C LYS A 232 -0.22 0.65 -26.82
N GLY A 233 -0.43 -0.64 -26.51
CA GLY A 233 0.57 -1.70 -26.63
C GLY A 233 1.09 -2.21 -25.28
N PRO A 234 1.91 -3.26 -25.29
CA PRO A 234 2.44 -3.87 -24.07
C PRO A 234 3.50 -2.97 -23.41
N LEU A 235 3.35 -2.75 -22.11
CA LEU A 235 4.34 -2.07 -21.27
C LEU A 235 5.17 -3.12 -20.54
N LYS A 236 6.47 -3.10 -20.81
CA LYS A 236 7.43 -4.00 -20.14
C LYS A 236 8.12 -3.29 -19.01
N GLN A 237 8.24 -3.97 -17.89
CA GLN A 237 8.95 -3.46 -16.73
C GLN A 237 9.83 -4.54 -16.14
N ILE A 238 11.13 -4.26 -16.06
CA ILE A 238 12.09 -5.09 -15.32
C ILE A 238 12.21 -4.53 -13.91
N VAL A 239 12.28 -5.41 -12.91
CA VAL A 239 12.49 -4.97 -11.52
C VAL A 239 13.72 -4.07 -11.40
N PRO A 240 13.65 -2.95 -10.66
CA PRO A 240 14.76 -2.00 -10.55
C PRO A 240 16.05 -2.66 -10.04
N GLY A 241 17.18 -2.29 -10.63
CA GLY A 241 18.49 -2.82 -10.23
C GLY A 241 18.71 -4.31 -10.56
N PHE A 242 17.92 -4.88 -11.47
CA PHE A 242 17.93 -6.30 -11.83
C PHE A 242 19.32 -6.94 -11.92
N PRO A 243 20.33 -6.38 -12.66
CA PRO A 243 21.60 -7.03 -12.79
C PRO A 243 22.34 -7.29 -11.47
N TYR A 244 22.12 -6.43 -10.47
CA TYR A 244 22.83 -6.47 -9.19
C TYR A 244 21.98 -7.02 -8.04
N LEU A 245 20.64 -6.95 -8.17
CA LEU A 245 19.70 -7.29 -7.12
C LEU A 245 18.88 -8.55 -7.41
N LYS A 246 19.07 -9.22 -8.56
CA LYS A 246 18.32 -10.40 -8.96
C LYS A 246 18.16 -11.41 -7.82
N ASN A 247 19.24 -11.84 -7.21
CA ASN A 247 19.25 -12.85 -6.15
C ASN A 247 18.82 -12.34 -4.77
N LYS A 248 18.53 -11.04 -4.64
CA LYS A 248 18.09 -10.40 -3.40
C LYS A 248 16.58 -10.13 -3.38
N TYR A 249 15.93 -10.16 -4.54
CA TYR A 249 14.48 -10.07 -4.61
C TYR A 249 13.83 -11.36 -4.07
N THR A 250 12.70 -11.19 -3.42
CA THR A 250 11.73 -12.27 -3.18
C THR A 250 10.74 -12.23 -4.32
N LEU A 251 10.56 -13.31 -5.06
CA LEU A 251 9.45 -13.43 -6.00
C LEU A 251 8.22 -13.97 -5.27
N LEU A 252 7.04 -13.52 -5.70
CA LEU A 252 5.77 -13.81 -5.03
C LEU A 252 5.50 -15.32 -4.93
N TRP A 253 5.73 -16.03 -6.04
CA TRP A 253 5.43 -17.46 -6.14
C TRP A 253 6.51 -18.37 -5.55
N ASP A 254 7.69 -17.82 -5.26
CA ASP A 254 8.78 -18.52 -4.56
C ASP A 254 8.65 -18.42 -3.03
N MET A 255 7.67 -17.66 -2.54
CA MET A 255 7.42 -17.58 -1.10
C MET A 255 6.81 -18.88 -0.58
N PRO A 256 7.37 -19.48 0.49
CA PRO A 256 6.86 -20.74 1.04
C PRO A 256 5.50 -20.57 1.73
N SER A 257 5.15 -19.36 2.16
CA SER A 257 3.89 -19.01 2.82
C SER A 257 3.68 -17.50 2.82
N ASN A 258 2.47 -17.04 3.18
CA ASN A 258 2.17 -15.62 3.36
C ASN A 258 2.75 -15.02 4.67
N GLU A 259 3.32 -15.82 5.55
CA GLU A 259 3.71 -15.38 6.90
C GLU A 259 4.61 -14.14 6.89
N GLY A 260 5.64 -14.12 6.06
CA GLY A 260 6.57 -12.99 5.95
C GLY A 260 5.86 -11.72 5.46
N TYR A 261 4.99 -11.85 4.46
CA TYR A 261 4.20 -10.73 3.96
C TYR A 261 3.20 -10.23 4.99
N ILE A 262 2.50 -11.13 5.71
CA ILE A 262 1.58 -10.77 6.81
C ILE A 262 2.34 -10.01 7.90
N LYS A 263 3.55 -10.45 8.27
CA LYS A 263 4.37 -9.77 9.27
C LYS A 263 4.78 -8.37 8.82
N VAL A 264 5.26 -8.23 7.59
CA VAL A 264 5.61 -6.92 6.99
C VAL A 264 4.42 -5.97 7.01
N THR A 265 3.26 -6.41 6.51
CA THR A 265 2.05 -5.58 6.47
C THR A 265 1.52 -5.23 7.86
N SER A 266 1.66 -6.14 8.83
CA SER A 266 1.27 -5.88 10.22
C SER A 266 2.17 -4.85 10.90
N VAL A 267 3.48 -4.90 10.64
CA VAL A 267 4.43 -3.87 11.12
C VAL A 267 4.10 -2.51 10.50
N MET A 268 3.75 -2.46 9.20
CA MET A 268 3.28 -1.23 8.58
C MET A 268 1.99 -0.71 9.24
N GLN A 269 1.02 -1.60 9.49
CA GLN A 269 -0.27 -1.25 10.07
C GLN A 269 -0.14 -0.65 11.49
N LYS A 270 0.93 -0.94 12.22
CA LYS A 270 1.23 -0.31 13.51
C LYS A 270 1.23 1.22 13.41
N PHE A 271 1.67 1.77 12.29
CA PHE A 271 1.83 3.21 12.10
C PHE A 271 0.76 3.83 11.19
N PHE A 272 0.17 3.06 10.27
CA PHE A 272 -0.82 3.59 9.33
C PHE A 272 -2.14 3.90 10.03
N ASP A 273 -2.71 5.07 9.72
CA ASP A 273 -3.99 5.50 10.29
C ASP A 273 -5.21 4.97 9.52
N GLN A 274 -5.07 4.65 8.24
CA GLN A 274 -6.04 3.92 7.45
C GLN A 274 -5.64 2.43 7.31
N ALA A 275 -6.22 1.70 6.37
CA ALA A 275 -5.95 0.30 6.16
C ALA A 275 -4.90 0.05 5.05
N ILE A 276 -4.51 -1.19 4.89
CA ILE A 276 -3.53 -1.65 3.91
C ILE A 276 -4.22 -2.66 2.99
N SER A 277 -4.36 -2.30 1.70
CA SER A 277 -4.85 -3.17 0.66
C SER A 277 -3.73 -4.15 0.25
N GLY A 278 -3.66 -5.28 0.90
CA GLY A 278 -2.68 -6.32 0.62
C GLY A 278 -3.35 -7.64 0.26
N ASN A 279 -2.62 -8.48 -0.46
CA ASN A 279 -3.13 -9.72 -1.00
C ASN A 279 -2.48 -10.93 -0.31
N TRP A 280 -3.25 -11.98 -0.09
CA TRP A 280 -2.69 -13.30 0.17
C TRP A 280 -2.44 -13.99 -1.16
N SER A 281 -1.33 -14.71 -1.25
CA SER A 281 -0.95 -15.40 -2.48
C SER A 281 -0.55 -16.83 -2.16
N TYR A 282 -1.14 -17.77 -2.89
CA TYR A 282 -0.94 -19.20 -2.69
C TYR A 282 -0.41 -19.82 -3.97
N ASN A 283 0.73 -20.53 -3.86
CA ASN A 283 1.21 -21.41 -4.90
C ASN A 283 0.81 -22.85 -4.52
N PRO A 284 -0.17 -23.47 -5.24
CA PRO A 284 -0.60 -24.83 -4.96
C PRO A 284 0.54 -25.87 -5.00
N GLU A 285 1.57 -25.65 -5.84
CA GLU A 285 2.74 -26.54 -5.93
C GLU A 285 3.52 -26.68 -4.64
N ASN A 286 3.32 -25.78 -3.67
CA ASN A 286 3.92 -25.87 -2.35
C ASN A 286 3.18 -26.83 -1.41
N TYR A 287 2.09 -27.48 -1.87
CA TYR A 287 1.21 -28.33 -1.05
C TYR A 287 0.96 -29.68 -1.71
N ASP A 288 0.58 -30.68 -0.90
CA ASP A 288 0.26 -32.02 -1.37
C ASP A 288 -0.90 -32.00 -2.39
N ASN A 289 -0.74 -32.73 -3.49
CA ASN A 289 -1.70 -32.84 -4.60
C ASN A 289 -2.00 -31.50 -5.30
N ASP A 290 -1.12 -30.49 -5.21
CA ASP A 290 -1.33 -29.14 -5.73
C ASP A 290 -2.63 -28.49 -5.21
N GLU A 291 -3.00 -28.79 -3.97
CA GLU A 291 -4.19 -28.26 -3.31
C GLU A 291 -3.83 -27.46 -2.06
N VAL A 292 -4.25 -26.18 -2.01
CA VAL A 292 -4.05 -25.34 -0.84
C VAL A 292 -5.02 -25.76 0.27
N PRO A 293 -4.53 -26.26 1.43
CA PRO A 293 -5.40 -26.64 2.52
C PRO A 293 -6.18 -25.45 3.10
N VAL A 294 -7.49 -25.62 3.35
CA VAL A 294 -8.31 -24.59 4.01
C VAL A 294 -7.73 -24.18 5.38
N SER A 295 -7.07 -25.10 6.08
CA SER A 295 -6.41 -24.83 7.35
C SER A 295 -5.29 -23.80 7.23
N VAL A 296 -4.55 -23.77 6.10
CA VAL A 296 -3.50 -22.76 5.83
C VAL A 296 -4.15 -21.39 5.64
N MET A 297 -5.22 -21.30 4.85
CA MET A 297 -5.96 -20.05 4.64
C MET A 297 -6.57 -19.51 5.95
N ALA A 298 -7.12 -20.42 6.77
CA ALA A 298 -7.64 -20.07 8.09
C ALA A 298 -6.54 -19.58 9.03
N GLN A 299 -5.36 -20.21 9.00
CA GLN A 299 -4.20 -19.79 9.80
C GLN A 299 -3.69 -18.40 9.37
N ASP A 300 -3.64 -18.12 8.08
CA ASP A 300 -3.25 -16.80 7.56
C ASP A 300 -4.24 -15.72 8.01
N LEU A 301 -5.55 -16.01 7.97
CA LEU A 301 -6.59 -15.10 8.48
C LEU A 301 -6.42 -14.84 9.98
N LEU A 302 -6.21 -15.88 10.78
CA LEU A 302 -6.01 -15.75 12.22
C LEU A 302 -4.72 -14.99 12.55
N THR A 303 -3.65 -15.22 11.80
CA THR A 303 -2.37 -14.53 11.94
C THR A 303 -2.50 -13.06 11.59
N THR A 304 -3.20 -12.74 10.50
CA THR A 304 -3.54 -11.38 10.09
C THR A 304 -4.32 -10.65 11.20
N TYR A 305 -5.34 -11.31 11.75
CA TYR A 305 -6.13 -10.76 12.86
C TYR A 305 -5.28 -10.58 14.13
N LYS A 306 -4.44 -11.56 14.46
CA LYS A 306 -3.58 -11.53 15.64
C LYS A 306 -2.66 -10.32 15.65
N TYR A 307 -2.04 -10.01 14.52
CA TYR A 307 -1.07 -8.93 14.42
C TYR A 307 -1.66 -7.57 14.01
N GLY A 308 -2.98 -7.50 13.81
CA GLY A 308 -3.71 -6.22 13.66
C GLY A 308 -3.68 -5.62 12.27
N TRP A 309 -3.30 -6.36 11.22
CA TRP A 309 -3.53 -5.90 9.85
C TRP A 309 -5.05 -5.81 9.61
N LYS A 310 -5.54 -4.60 9.27
CA LYS A 310 -6.98 -4.30 9.29
C LYS A 310 -7.78 -5.03 8.23
N THR A 311 -7.28 -5.04 6.98
CA THR A 311 -8.02 -5.51 5.82
C THR A 311 -7.11 -6.30 4.90
N SER A 312 -7.60 -7.39 4.29
CA SER A 312 -7.00 -8.04 3.13
C SER A 312 -7.89 -7.83 1.91
N TYR A 313 -7.30 -7.80 0.71
CA TYR A 313 -8.01 -7.49 -0.52
C TYR A 313 -8.29 -8.75 -1.36
N TYR A 314 -7.29 -9.24 -2.09
CA TYR A 314 -7.43 -10.46 -2.89
C TYR A 314 -6.78 -11.69 -2.24
N GLN A 315 -7.29 -12.84 -2.65
CA GLN A 315 -6.60 -14.13 -2.54
C GLN A 315 -6.18 -14.55 -3.95
N ASN A 316 -4.89 -14.49 -4.23
CA ASN A 316 -4.32 -14.91 -5.50
C ASN A 316 -3.91 -16.39 -5.42
N THR A 317 -4.16 -17.13 -6.47
CA THR A 317 -3.66 -18.50 -6.60
C THR A 317 -2.83 -18.59 -7.87
N TYR A 318 -1.63 -19.16 -7.76
CA TYR A 318 -0.80 -19.46 -8.91
C TYR A 318 -1.45 -20.52 -9.76
N ASP A 319 -1.53 -20.32 -11.07
CA ASP A 319 -2.09 -21.27 -12.04
C ASP A 319 -0.98 -21.72 -13.01
N ALA A 320 -0.27 -22.77 -12.60
CA ALA A 320 0.81 -23.35 -13.40
C ALA A 320 0.33 -23.86 -14.79
N LYS A 321 -0.95 -24.19 -14.93
CA LYS A 321 -1.51 -24.63 -16.22
C LYS A 321 -1.68 -23.49 -17.21
N LYS A 322 -1.95 -22.29 -16.72
CA LYS A 322 -2.05 -21.08 -17.52
C LYS A 322 -0.67 -20.60 -17.98
N ASP A 323 0.34 -20.82 -17.14
CA ASP A 323 1.72 -20.46 -17.45
C ASP A 323 2.40 -21.46 -18.40
N VAL A 324 1.80 -22.62 -18.67
CA VAL A 324 2.27 -23.59 -19.68
C VAL A 324 1.76 -23.24 -21.09
N GLU A 325 0.65 -22.49 -21.19
CA GLU A 325 0.19 -21.90 -22.47
C GLU A 325 0.82 -20.53 -22.75
N GLU A 326 1.20 -19.79 -21.69
CA GLU A 326 2.15 -18.66 -21.77
C GLU A 326 3.47 -19.16 -21.15
N PRO A 327 4.62 -19.13 -21.85
CA PRO A 327 5.86 -19.62 -21.27
C PRO A 327 6.08 -18.95 -19.90
N ALA A 328 6.22 -19.78 -18.85
CA ALA A 328 6.32 -19.36 -17.45
C ALA A 328 7.43 -18.32 -17.20
N HIS A 329 8.40 -18.28 -18.07
CA HIS A 329 9.36 -17.22 -18.27
C HIS A 329 9.37 -16.87 -19.76
N PRO A 330 8.70 -15.77 -20.17
CA PRO A 330 8.77 -15.30 -21.55
C PRO A 330 10.18 -15.20 -22.11
N MET A 331 11.18 -15.24 -21.24
CA MET A 331 12.56 -15.08 -21.57
C MET A 331 13.48 -16.20 -21.11
N GLY A 332 12.98 -17.22 -20.38
CA GLY A 332 13.83 -18.31 -19.90
C GLY A 332 15.19 -17.75 -19.47
N TRP A 333 15.19 -16.87 -18.48
CA TRP A 333 16.42 -16.31 -17.92
C TRP A 333 17.29 -17.44 -17.41
N ARG A 334 18.15 -17.92 -18.28
CA ARG A 334 19.27 -18.74 -17.88
C ARG A 334 20.46 -17.80 -17.74
N ASP A 335 21.25 -17.98 -16.72
CA ASP A 335 22.44 -17.17 -16.47
C ASP A 335 23.47 -17.23 -17.62
N ASP A 336 23.26 -18.15 -18.57
CA ASP A 336 24.10 -18.49 -19.72
C ASP A 336 23.57 -17.98 -21.08
N VAL A 337 22.39 -17.32 -21.13
CA VAL A 337 21.82 -16.82 -22.39
C VAL A 337 22.32 -15.41 -22.70
N PRO A 338 22.93 -15.19 -23.88
CA PRO A 338 23.36 -13.87 -24.31
C PRO A 338 22.22 -12.86 -24.41
N MET A 339 22.48 -11.60 -24.03
CA MET A 339 21.48 -10.52 -24.04
C MET A 339 20.78 -10.33 -25.39
N ASP A 340 21.44 -10.65 -26.49
CA ASP A 340 20.87 -10.54 -27.84
C ASP A 340 19.77 -11.57 -28.10
N GLU A 341 19.91 -12.80 -27.61
CA GLU A 341 18.90 -13.85 -27.74
C GLU A 341 17.72 -13.55 -26.84
N THR A 342 17.97 -12.97 -25.67
CA THR A 342 16.95 -12.51 -24.73
C THR A 342 16.08 -11.41 -25.35
N ASN A 343 16.69 -10.43 -26.04
CA ASN A 343 15.98 -9.38 -26.74
C ASN A 343 15.18 -9.88 -27.95
N GLN A 344 15.71 -10.87 -28.70
CA GLN A 344 14.98 -11.49 -29.80
C GLN A 344 13.75 -12.24 -29.34
N ARG A 345 13.86 -13.04 -28.28
CA ARG A 345 12.75 -13.77 -27.69
C ARG A 345 11.69 -12.83 -27.13
N LEU A 346 12.10 -11.75 -26.50
CA LEU A 346 11.23 -10.70 -26.02
C LEU A 346 10.44 -10.03 -27.15
N ASN A 347 11.10 -9.72 -28.27
CA ASN A 347 10.43 -9.14 -29.44
C ASN A 347 9.46 -10.11 -30.11
N GLN A 348 9.78 -11.41 -30.14
CA GLN A 348 8.84 -12.44 -30.62
C GLN A 348 7.58 -12.49 -29.76
N LEU A 349 7.72 -12.47 -28.44
CA LEU A 349 6.60 -12.48 -27.52
C LEU A 349 5.69 -11.26 -27.67
N ILE A 350 6.27 -10.09 -27.98
CA ILE A 350 5.49 -8.88 -28.28
C ILE A 350 4.67 -9.07 -29.56
N GLN A 351 5.26 -9.63 -30.59
CA GLN A 351 4.56 -9.88 -31.85
C GLN A 351 3.43 -10.88 -31.67
N GLU A 352 3.61 -11.91 -30.84
CA GLU A 352 2.57 -12.88 -30.49
C GLU A 352 1.42 -12.20 -29.71
N LEU A 353 1.74 -11.35 -28.72
CA LEU A 353 0.76 -10.59 -27.97
C LEU A 353 0.00 -9.55 -28.81
N GLU A 354 0.66 -8.95 -29.81
CA GLU A 354 0.02 -8.03 -30.75
C GLU A 354 -0.93 -8.73 -31.72
N GLN A 355 -0.69 -10.01 -32.03
CA GLN A 355 -1.55 -10.81 -32.90
C GLN A 355 -2.79 -11.35 -32.19
N GLU A 356 -2.79 -11.44 -30.85
CA GLU A 356 -3.95 -11.86 -30.05
C GLU A 356 -4.97 -10.75 -29.75
N GLU A 357 -4.73 -9.50 -30.20
CA GLU A 357 -5.60 -8.34 -29.92
C GLU A 357 -6.95 -8.34 -30.66
N ASP A 358 -7.30 -9.34 -31.44
CA ASP A 358 -8.60 -9.46 -32.11
C ASP A 358 -9.71 -10.15 -31.28
N CYS A 359 -9.58 -10.16 -29.96
CA CYS A 359 -10.61 -10.70 -29.08
C CYS A 359 -11.73 -9.67 -28.83
N ASP A 360 -12.90 -9.90 -29.47
CA ASP A 360 -14.12 -9.06 -29.41
C ASP A 360 -14.78 -8.92 -28.00
N SER A 361 -14.20 -9.50 -26.95
CA SER A 361 -14.79 -9.49 -25.60
C SER A 361 -14.49 -8.22 -24.76
N CYS A 362 -13.70 -7.27 -25.28
CA CYS A 362 -13.38 -6.01 -24.61
C CYS A 362 -14.05 -4.77 -25.21
N LYS A 363 -15.07 -4.95 -26.04
CA LYS A 363 -15.91 -3.85 -26.56
C LYS A 363 -17.20 -3.75 -25.73
N VAL A 364 -17.12 -3.21 -24.52
CA VAL A 364 -18.27 -2.62 -23.81
C VAL A 364 -17.80 -1.31 -23.17
#